data_65e73473182d940a1a1c61820d56b79b
#
_entry.id   65e73473182d940a1a1c61820d56b79b
#
_cell.length_a   1.000
_cell.length_b   1.000
_cell.length_c   1.000
_cell.angle_alpha   90.00
_cell.angle_beta   90.00
_cell.angle_gamma   90.00
#
_symmetry.space_group_name_H-M   'P 1'
#
loop_
_entity.id
_entity.type
_entity.pdbx_description
1 polymer ?
#
loop_
_entity_poly.entity_id
_entity_poly.type
_entity_poly.pdbx_seq_one_letter_code
_entity_poly.pdbx_strand_id
1 'polypeptide(L)'
;MPCIQITTAKPITAAQEQAVKAELGKAIELLPRKSEKWLMCVFRSDASVWFRGEQADAALVEVFGTLEKEPCDALTVAIMKIMEAELSIAPDKLYIKYAATPFWGWNGKNF
;
A
#
# COMPACT_ATOMS: atom_id res chain seq x y z
N MET A 1 -10.97 -4.12 8.38
CA MET A 1 -10.53 -2.74 8.09
C MET A 1 -9.17 -2.77 7.42
N PRO A 2 -9.07 -2.52 6.14
CA PRO A 2 -7.77 -2.45 5.49
C PRO A 2 -7.20 -1.04 5.52
N CYS A 3 -5.88 -0.97 5.68
CA CYS A 3 -5.13 0.28 5.57
C CYS A 3 -3.87 0.01 4.77
N ILE A 4 -3.59 0.85 3.78
CA ILE A 4 -2.37 0.77 2.99
C ILE A 4 -1.63 2.09 3.15
N GLN A 5 -0.37 2.01 3.62
CA GLN A 5 0.51 3.16 3.74
C GLN A 5 1.64 3.03 2.73
N ILE A 6 1.89 4.10 1.99
CA ILE A 6 2.99 4.16 1.02
C ILE A 6 3.95 5.25 1.48
N THR A 7 5.21 4.86 1.68
CA THR A 7 6.29 5.79 2.00
C THR A 7 7.35 5.69 0.92
N THR A 8 7.71 6.81 0.31
CA THR A 8 8.71 6.84 -0.77
C THR A 8 9.53 8.12 -0.74
N ALA A 9 10.73 8.04 -1.27
CA ALA A 9 11.59 9.21 -1.48
C ALA A 9 11.09 10.07 -2.64
N LYS A 10 10.34 9.50 -3.59
CA LYS A 10 9.87 10.22 -4.76
C LYS A 10 8.75 11.19 -4.40
N PRO A 11 8.68 12.36 -5.06
CA PRO A 11 7.50 13.19 -4.95
C PRO A 11 6.30 12.49 -5.60
N ILE A 12 5.12 12.71 -5.05
CA ILE A 12 3.87 12.17 -5.60
C ILE A 12 2.97 13.36 -5.89
N THR A 13 2.57 13.51 -7.16
CA THR A 13 1.63 14.57 -7.55
C THR A 13 0.22 14.20 -7.10
N ALA A 14 -0.67 15.19 -7.03
CA ALA A 14 -2.08 14.95 -6.71
C ALA A 14 -2.74 13.98 -7.70
N ALA A 15 -2.40 14.10 -8.99
CA ALA A 15 -2.92 13.20 -10.01
C ALA A 15 -2.42 11.76 -9.83
N GLN A 16 -1.14 11.59 -9.51
CA GLN A 16 -0.56 10.26 -9.22
C GLN A 16 -1.22 9.66 -7.98
N GLU A 17 -1.41 10.44 -6.95
CA GLU A 17 -2.05 9.98 -5.71
C GLU A 17 -3.46 9.46 -5.98
N GLN A 18 -4.25 10.21 -6.77
CA GLN A 18 -5.60 9.78 -7.15
C GLN A 18 -5.59 8.49 -7.96
N ALA A 19 -4.66 8.36 -8.91
CA ALA A 19 -4.55 7.17 -9.74
C ALA A 19 -4.19 5.94 -8.88
N VAL A 20 -3.20 6.07 -8.01
CA VAL A 20 -2.78 4.98 -7.11
C VAL A 20 -3.94 4.59 -6.19
N LYS A 21 -4.58 5.58 -5.57
CA LYS A 21 -5.72 5.34 -4.67
C LYS A 21 -6.86 4.59 -5.38
N ALA A 22 -7.19 4.98 -6.60
CA ALA A 22 -8.26 4.34 -7.36
C ALA A 22 -7.92 2.89 -7.70
N GLU A 23 -6.68 2.63 -8.09
CA GLU A 23 -6.25 1.27 -8.41
C GLU A 23 -6.10 0.39 -7.16
N LEU A 24 -5.64 0.94 -6.04
CA LEU A 24 -5.61 0.23 -4.76
C LEU A 24 -7.01 -0.12 -4.30
N GLY A 25 -7.98 0.77 -4.54
CA GLY A 25 -9.37 0.51 -4.21
C GLY A 25 -9.94 -0.70 -4.95
N LYS A 26 -9.50 -0.93 -6.19
CA LYS A 26 -9.86 -2.13 -6.94
C LYS A 26 -9.08 -3.35 -6.44
N ALA A 27 -7.78 -3.19 -6.25
CA ALA A 27 -6.90 -4.28 -5.85
C ALA A 27 -7.25 -4.85 -4.48
N ILE A 28 -7.74 -4.03 -3.55
CA ILE A 28 -8.07 -4.50 -2.20
C ILE A 28 -9.16 -5.55 -2.20
N GLU A 29 -9.97 -5.62 -3.26
CA GLU A 29 -11.01 -6.64 -3.40
C GLU A 29 -10.44 -8.04 -3.61
N LEU A 30 -9.14 -8.17 -3.91
CA LEU A 30 -8.45 -9.45 -3.89
C LEU A 30 -8.42 -10.07 -2.49
N LEU A 31 -8.53 -9.25 -1.45
CA LEU A 31 -8.65 -9.72 -0.08
C LEU A 31 -10.13 -9.99 0.23
N PRO A 32 -10.45 -11.15 0.81
CA PRO A 32 -11.84 -11.50 1.12
C PRO A 32 -12.54 -10.43 1.96
N ARG A 33 -13.75 -10.08 1.58
CA ARG A 33 -14.63 -9.16 2.32
C ARG A 33 -14.07 -7.76 2.51
N LYS A 34 -13.12 -7.33 1.68
CA LYS A 34 -12.57 -5.99 1.72
C LYS A 34 -13.00 -5.20 0.48
N SER A 35 -13.18 -3.89 0.66
CA SER A 35 -13.59 -3.01 -0.42
C SER A 35 -13.00 -1.61 -0.23
N GLU A 36 -13.02 -0.83 -1.30
CA GLU A 36 -12.56 0.56 -1.27
C GLU A 36 -13.28 1.40 -0.22
N LYS A 37 -14.54 1.09 0.03
CA LYS A 37 -15.34 1.82 1.02
C LYS A 37 -14.68 1.88 2.40
N TRP A 38 -13.96 0.83 2.76
CA TRP A 38 -13.33 0.70 4.08
C TRP A 38 -11.81 0.82 4.03
N LEU A 39 -11.25 1.03 2.85
CA LEU A 39 -9.81 1.15 2.67
C LEU A 39 -9.35 2.56 3.05
N MET A 40 -8.37 2.62 3.95
CA MET A 40 -7.63 3.85 4.22
C MET A 40 -6.31 3.79 3.48
N CYS A 41 -6.04 4.81 2.65
CA CYS A 41 -4.75 4.96 1.97
C CYS A 41 -4.02 6.16 2.57
N VAL A 42 -2.77 5.95 2.97
CA VAL A 42 -1.91 7.00 3.50
C VAL A 42 -0.70 7.12 2.60
N PHE A 43 -0.38 8.34 2.18
CA PHE A 43 0.75 8.62 1.31
C PHE A 43 1.76 9.49 2.05
N ARG A 44 3.03 9.08 2.04
CA ARG A 44 4.15 9.85 2.56
C ARG A 44 5.20 9.92 1.46
N SER A 45 5.28 11.06 0.82
CA SER A 45 6.25 11.33 -0.24
C SER A 45 7.43 12.15 0.30
N ASP A 46 8.46 12.27 -0.51
CA ASP A 46 9.64 13.08 -0.18
C ASP A 46 10.34 12.63 1.11
N ALA A 47 10.24 11.36 1.44
CA ALA A 47 10.93 10.79 2.59
C ALA A 47 12.39 10.49 2.24
N SER A 48 13.24 10.35 3.26
CA SER A 48 14.60 9.88 3.06
C SER A 48 14.59 8.36 3.13
N VAL A 49 14.92 7.70 2.01
CA VAL A 49 14.90 6.25 1.91
C VAL A 49 16.27 5.74 1.46
N TRP A 50 16.79 4.81 2.21
CA TRP A 50 18.06 4.10 1.91
C TRP A 50 17.72 2.65 1.62
N PHE A 51 18.20 2.17 0.50
CA PHE A 51 17.93 0.81 0.06
C PHE A 51 19.17 0.23 -0.61
N ARG A 52 19.54 -0.98 -0.23
CA ARG A 52 20.77 -1.65 -0.70
C ARG A 52 22.04 -0.83 -0.43
N GLY A 53 22.06 -0.11 0.69
CA GLY A 53 23.22 0.68 1.09
C GLY A 53 23.33 2.05 0.42
N GLU A 54 22.35 2.44 -0.38
CA GLU A 54 22.33 3.71 -1.11
C GLU A 54 21.03 4.47 -0.87
N GLN A 55 21.11 5.77 -0.97
CA GLN A 55 19.92 6.60 -1.02
C GLN A 55 19.24 6.37 -2.37
N ALA A 56 17.95 6.06 -2.36
CA ALA A 56 17.28 5.59 -3.58
C ALA A 56 15.82 6.03 -3.64
N ASP A 57 15.31 6.12 -4.87
CA ASP A 57 13.89 6.29 -5.15
C ASP A 57 13.17 4.95 -4.97
N ALA A 58 13.11 4.52 -3.71
CA ALA A 58 12.51 3.26 -3.30
C ALA A 58 11.25 3.52 -2.49
N ALA A 59 10.51 2.48 -2.17
CA ALA A 59 9.28 2.61 -1.40
C ALA A 59 9.11 1.49 -0.39
N LEU A 60 8.43 1.81 0.70
CA LEU A 60 7.88 0.84 1.63
C LEU A 60 6.36 0.96 1.57
N VAL A 61 5.72 -0.15 1.24
CA VAL A 61 4.26 -0.25 1.27
C VAL A 61 3.87 -1.13 2.44
N GLU A 62 3.03 -0.61 3.32
CA GLU A 62 2.57 -1.34 4.49
C GLU A 62 1.08 -1.61 4.36
N VAL A 63 0.69 -2.88 4.50
CA VAL A 63 -0.70 -3.32 4.40
C VAL A 63 -1.13 -3.88 5.74
N PHE A 64 -2.15 -3.26 6.32
CA PHE A 64 -2.72 -3.67 7.60
C PHE A 64 -4.14 -4.19 7.40
N GLY A 65 -4.50 -5.20 8.15
CA GLY A 65 -5.85 -5.75 8.10
C GLY A 65 -5.93 -7.13 8.73
N THR A 66 -7.06 -7.80 8.53
CA THR A 66 -7.19 -9.24 8.76
C THR A 66 -6.76 -9.94 7.47
N LEU A 67 -5.67 -10.68 7.51
CA LEU A 67 -4.96 -11.10 6.31
C LEU A 67 -4.76 -12.62 6.26
N GLU A 68 -4.75 -13.16 5.05
CA GLU A 68 -4.42 -14.54 4.74
C GLU A 68 -3.32 -14.57 3.67
N LYS A 69 -2.49 -15.61 3.67
CA LYS A 69 -1.28 -15.63 2.85
C LYS A 69 -1.55 -15.55 1.34
N GLU A 70 -2.41 -16.42 0.83
CA GLU A 70 -2.63 -16.51 -0.62
C GLU A 70 -3.21 -15.24 -1.23
N PRO A 71 -4.26 -14.63 -0.65
CA PRO A 71 -4.73 -13.33 -1.12
C PRO A 71 -3.66 -12.25 -1.04
N CYS A 72 -2.79 -12.28 -0.03
CA CYS A 72 -1.69 -11.33 0.08
C CYS A 72 -0.66 -11.53 -1.03
N ASP A 73 -0.40 -12.76 -1.43
CA ASP A 73 0.50 -13.02 -2.57
C ASP A 73 -0.04 -12.38 -3.85
N ALA A 74 -1.33 -12.50 -4.11
CA ALA A 74 -1.97 -11.86 -5.26
C ALA A 74 -1.95 -10.33 -5.15
N LEU A 75 -2.20 -9.80 -3.96
CA LEU A 75 -2.18 -8.37 -3.73
C LEU A 75 -0.77 -7.78 -3.92
N THR A 76 0.26 -8.50 -3.52
CA THR A 76 1.66 -8.08 -3.75
C THR A 76 1.91 -7.83 -5.24
N VAL A 77 1.52 -8.76 -6.09
CA VAL A 77 1.68 -8.60 -7.54
C VAL A 77 0.92 -7.38 -8.05
N ALA A 78 -0.31 -7.19 -7.59
CA ALA A 78 -1.14 -6.06 -7.99
C ALA A 78 -0.53 -4.73 -7.55
N ILE A 79 -0.08 -4.62 -6.30
CA ILE A 79 0.54 -3.40 -5.78
C ILE A 79 1.82 -3.07 -6.54
N MET A 80 2.66 -4.07 -6.83
CA MET A 80 3.90 -3.85 -7.57
C MET A 80 3.63 -3.30 -8.97
N LYS A 81 2.59 -3.79 -9.65
CA LYS A 81 2.19 -3.27 -10.96
C LYS A 81 1.70 -1.82 -10.87
N ILE A 82 0.90 -1.50 -9.85
CA ILE A 82 0.40 -0.15 -9.62
C ILE A 82 1.56 0.83 -9.38
N MET A 83 2.47 0.46 -8.50
CA MET A 83 3.61 1.30 -8.16
C MET A 83 4.50 1.57 -9.36
N GLU A 84 4.73 0.56 -10.20
CA GLU A 84 5.54 0.73 -11.41
C GLU A 84 4.80 1.60 -12.44
N ALA A 85 3.54 1.34 -12.70
CA ALA A 85 2.77 2.06 -13.69
C ALA A 85 2.55 3.53 -13.32
N GLU A 86 2.25 3.82 -12.07
CA GLU A 86 1.84 5.15 -11.65
C GLU A 86 2.98 5.99 -11.06
N LEU A 87 3.92 5.37 -10.38
CA LEU A 87 5.00 6.08 -9.67
C LEU A 87 6.38 5.79 -10.23
N SER A 88 6.48 4.93 -11.23
CA SER A 88 7.77 4.51 -11.83
C SER A 88 8.73 3.93 -10.79
N ILE A 89 8.19 3.18 -9.82
CA ILE A 89 8.98 2.46 -8.84
C ILE A 89 8.96 0.98 -9.22
N ALA A 90 10.11 0.46 -9.61
CA ALA A 90 10.24 -0.92 -10.06
C ALA A 90 10.02 -1.90 -8.91
N PRO A 91 9.54 -3.13 -9.19
CA PRO A 91 9.28 -4.12 -8.14
C PRO A 91 10.48 -4.44 -7.25
N ASP A 92 11.69 -4.36 -7.77
CA ASP A 92 12.92 -4.61 -7.00
C ASP A 92 13.35 -3.41 -6.14
N LYS A 93 12.63 -2.32 -6.21
CA LYS A 93 12.87 -1.08 -5.44
C LYS A 93 11.83 -0.85 -4.35
N LEU A 94 11.02 -1.84 -4.04
CA LEU A 94 10.03 -1.67 -2.98
C LEU A 94 9.87 -2.95 -2.17
N TYR A 95 9.61 -2.76 -0.88
CA TYR A 95 9.14 -3.82 -0.02
C TYR A 95 7.67 -3.60 0.28
N ILE A 96 6.93 -4.70 0.36
CA ILE A 96 5.55 -4.68 0.86
C ILE A 96 5.55 -5.46 2.16
N LYS A 97 5.09 -4.83 3.22
CA LYS A 97 5.01 -5.41 4.54
C LYS A 97 3.55 -5.59 4.92
N TYR A 98 3.22 -6.79 5.35
CA TYR A 98 1.86 -7.11 5.81
C TYR A 98 1.87 -7.27 7.33
N ALA A 99 0.90 -6.64 7.97
CA ALA A 99 0.72 -6.77 9.41
C ALA A 99 -0.75 -7.02 9.71
N ALA A 100 -1.04 -8.19 10.26
CA ALA A 100 -2.40 -8.57 10.61
C ALA A 100 -2.69 -8.20 12.05
N THR A 101 -3.88 -7.66 12.29
CA THR A 101 -4.41 -7.47 13.63
C THR A 101 -5.93 -7.57 13.61
N PRO A 102 -6.52 -8.25 14.60
CA PRO A 102 -7.97 -8.27 14.74
C PRO A 102 -8.51 -7.06 15.53
N PHE A 103 -7.61 -6.19 16.01
CA PHE A 103 -7.98 -5.11 16.91
C PHE A 103 -8.04 -3.78 16.15
N TRP A 104 -9.24 -3.36 15.78
CA TRP A 104 -9.49 -2.13 15.05
C TRP A 104 -10.54 -1.30 15.76
N GLY A 105 -10.27 -0.01 15.92
CA GLY A 105 -11.21 0.95 16.47
C GLY A 105 -11.74 1.87 15.39
N TRP A 106 -13.05 2.06 15.37
CA TRP A 106 -13.71 2.97 14.46
C TRP A 106 -15.04 3.43 15.04
N ASN A 107 -15.31 4.72 14.92
CA ASN A 107 -16.58 5.33 15.32
C ASN A 107 -17.01 4.95 16.75
N GLY A 108 -16.05 5.00 17.67
CA GLY A 108 -16.31 4.76 19.11
C GLY A 108 -16.38 3.31 19.52
N LYS A 109 -16.06 2.38 18.64
CA LYS A 109 -16.12 0.94 18.91
C LYS A 109 -14.87 0.25 18.38
N ASN A 110 -14.58 -0.90 18.95
CA ASN A 110 -13.60 -1.83 18.38
C ASN A 110 -14.34 -2.96 17.67
N PHE A 111 -13.78 -3.42 16.59
CA PHE A 111 -14.40 -4.51 15.83
C PHE A 111 -13.38 -5.27 14.98
#